data_c8b9db1490626a3e87527457a4f5adc5
#
_entry.id   c8b9db1490626a3e87527457a4f5adc5
#
_cell.length_a   1.000
_cell.length_b   1.000
_cell.length_c   1.000
_cell.angle_alpha   90.00
_cell.angle_beta   90.00
_cell.angle_gamma   90.00
#
_symmetry.space_group_name_H-M   'P 1'
#
loop_
_entity.id
_entity.type
_entity.pdbx_description
1 polymer ?
#
loop_
_entity_poly.entity_id
_entity_poly.type
_entity_poly.pdbx_seq_one_letter_code
_entity_poly.pdbx_strand_id
1 'polypeptide(L)'
;HSVACSEMNDHNLPVGEYLKLGNPASHGCIRLTVADSKWIYDNCPSGTKVVIYNSPKAGPLGKPKAQKLSGHMGWDPTDPDIHNPYLIKVKSIKLSTTKKTLEIGGKKKDAKFTIRVKKILPKKAMIKKMKYTSSNKKIATVNQKGVVKAKKKGTGKIFVETTDGSKIKKVCKITVKQVEKKPVVVPTPTPAVTPTPTPTLTPTPSQTAEPTPTSTPESALNE
;
A
#
# COMPACT_ATOMS: atom_id res chain seq x y z
N HIS A 1 -10.64 -21.43 20.74
CA HIS A 1 -11.94 -20.72 20.78
C HIS A 1 -12.01 -19.76 21.98
N SER A 2 -12.94 -18.79 21.93
CA SER A 2 -13.25 -17.92 23.08
C SER A 2 -13.86 -18.71 24.23
N VAL A 3 -14.07 -18.08 25.38
CA VAL A 3 -14.81 -18.71 26.47
C VAL A 3 -16.19 -19.11 25.97
N ALA A 4 -16.57 -20.36 26.19
CA ALA A 4 -17.86 -20.87 25.76
C ALA A 4 -18.98 -20.22 26.58
N CYS A 5 -20.03 -19.80 25.91
CA CYS A 5 -21.24 -19.26 26.47
C CYS A 5 -22.37 -20.30 26.39
N SER A 6 -23.37 -20.19 27.25
CA SER A 6 -24.56 -21.07 27.24
C SER A 6 -25.46 -20.79 26.04
N GLU A 7 -25.39 -19.59 25.46
CA GLU A 7 -26.16 -19.15 24.31
C GLU A 7 -25.28 -18.48 23.29
N MET A 8 -25.72 -18.50 22.05
CA MET A 8 -25.01 -17.83 20.91
C MET A 8 -25.35 -16.35 20.86
N ASN A 9 -24.97 -15.60 21.90
CA ASN A 9 -25.11 -14.14 21.91
C ASN A 9 -23.89 -13.46 22.54
N ASP A 10 -23.75 -12.18 22.32
CA ASP A 10 -22.57 -11.38 22.72
C ASP A 10 -22.57 -11.01 24.21
N HIS A 11 -23.69 -11.22 24.90
CA HIS A 11 -23.94 -10.67 26.25
C HIS A 11 -24.04 -11.72 27.30
N ASN A 12 -23.67 -12.95 27.02
CA ASN A 12 -23.84 -14.10 27.90
C ASN A 12 -22.50 -14.72 28.34
N LEU A 13 -21.48 -13.88 28.55
CA LEU A 13 -20.18 -14.36 29.02
C LEU A 13 -20.29 -14.89 30.47
N PRO A 14 -20.01 -16.18 30.71
CA PRO A 14 -19.94 -16.72 32.05
C PRO A 14 -18.65 -16.20 32.73
N VAL A 15 -18.80 -15.21 33.59
CA VAL A 15 -17.69 -14.52 34.26
C VAL A 15 -16.76 -15.50 35.00
N GLY A 16 -17.30 -16.51 35.66
CA GLY A 16 -16.49 -17.52 36.33
C GLY A 16 -15.57 -18.28 35.38
N GLU A 17 -16.03 -18.62 34.20
CA GLU A 17 -15.23 -19.28 33.16
C GLU A 17 -14.20 -18.35 32.55
N TYR A 18 -14.56 -17.08 32.34
CA TYR A 18 -13.62 -16.06 31.83
C TYR A 18 -12.44 -15.82 32.79
N LEU A 19 -12.72 -15.78 34.09
CA LEU A 19 -11.68 -15.60 35.11
C LEU A 19 -10.73 -16.79 35.24
N LYS A 20 -11.08 -17.96 34.70
CA LYS A 20 -10.19 -19.13 34.60
C LYS A 20 -9.17 -19.06 33.47
N LEU A 21 -9.26 -18.09 32.58
CA LEU A 21 -8.30 -17.95 31.48
C LEU A 21 -6.84 -17.92 31.98
N GLY A 22 -5.97 -18.69 31.34
CA GLY A 22 -4.58 -18.88 31.78
C GLY A 22 -4.39 -19.95 32.87
N ASN A 23 -5.44 -20.66 33.27
CA ASN A 23 -5.40 -21.81 34.17
C ASN A 23 -6.02 -23.05 33.52
N PRO A 24 -5.69 -24.27 33.96
CA PRO A 24 -6.40 -25.47 33.54
C PRO A 24 -7.90 -25.37 33.88
N ALA A 25 -8.74 -25.39 32.86
CA ALA A 25 -10.17 -25.15 33.02
C ALA A 25 -11.03 -25.91 32.01
N SER A 26 -10.44 -26.80 31.20
CA SER A 26 -11.15 -27.57 30.19
C SER A 26 -10.62 -29.00 30.12
N HIS A 27 -11.35 -29.88 29.45
CA HIS A 27 -10.94 -31.26 29.24
C HIS A 27 -10.02 -31.43 28.00
N GLY A 28 -9.54 -30.32 27.38
CA GLY A 28 -8.62 -30.35 26.24
C GLY A 28 -8.63 -29.09 25.39
N CYS A 29 -9.73 -28.33 25.40
CA CYS A 29 -9.84 -27.11 24.60
C CYS A 29 -8.93 -25.99 25.12
N ILE A 30 -8.28 -25.26 24.20
CA ILE A 30 -7.54 -24.04 24.54
C ILE A 30 -8.53 -22.87 24.50
N ARG A 31 -8.82 -22.32 25.69
CA ARG A 31 -9.71 -21.16 25.83
C ARG A 31 -8.92 -19.86 25.74
N LEU A 32 -9.44 -18.91 25.01
CA LEU A 32 -8.81 -17.63 24.69
C LEU A 32 -9.77 -16.47 24.98
N THR A 33 -9.25 -15.25 24.98
CA THR A 33 -10.12 -14.06 24.89
C THR A 33 -10.77 -14.00 23.50
N VAL A 34 -11.84 -13.24 23.35
CA VAL A 34 -12.46 -13.00 22.03
C VAL A 34 -11.46 -12.35 21.07
N ALA A 35 -10.66 -11.38 21.53
CA ALA A 35 -9.64 -10.75 20.70
C ALA A 35 -8.60 -11.75 20.16
N ASP A 36 -8.09 -12.64 21.01
CA ASP A 36 -7.07 -13.62 20.62
C ASP A 36 -7.65 -14.68 19.69
N SER A 37 -8.85 -15.18 20.00
CA SER A 37 -9.58 -16.12 19.15
C SER A 37 -9.81 -15.54 17.76
N LYS A 38 -10.29 -14.29 17.71
CA LYS A 38 -10.51 -13.59 16.44
C LYS A 38 -9.22 -13.36 15.67
N TRP A 39 -8.15 -13.01 16.36
CA TRP A 39 -6.85 -12.81 15.71
C TRP A 39 -6.36 -14.10 15.05
N ILE A 40 -6.47 -15.24 15.76
CA ILE A 40 -6.10 -16.54 15.19
C ILE A 40 -6.96 -16.85 13.96
N TYR A 41 -8.27 -16.66 14.06
CA TYR A 41 -9.20 -16.88 12.94
C TYR A 41 -8.85 -16.04 11.71
N ASP A 42 -8.54 -14.77 11.91
CA ASP A 42 -8.24 -13.83 10.83
C ASP A 42 -6.85 -14.02 10.19
N ASN A 43 -5.87 -14.60 10.93
CA ASN A 43 -4.46 -14.61 10.52
C ASN A 43 -3.84 -16.01 10.38
N CYS A 44 -4.48 -17.05 10.91
CA CYS A 44 -3.98 -18.41 10.88
C CYS A 44 -4.91 -19.30 10.04
N PRO A 45 -4.64 -19.49 8.74
CA PRO A 45 -5.47 -20.35 7.90
C PRO A 45 -5.39 -21.81 8.35
N SER A 46 -6.35 -22.63 7.89
CA SER A 46 -6.33 -24.09 8.10
C SER A 46 -4.98 -24.66 7.64
N GLY A 47 -4.43 -25.60 8.44
CA GLY A 47 -3.09 -26.16 8.21
C GLY A 47 -1.95 -25.36 8.85
N THR A 48 -2.22 -24.24 9.51
CA THR A 48 -1.19 -23.52 10.28
C THR A 48 -0.59 -24.46 11.35
N LYS A 49 0.73 -24.60 11.36
CA LYS A 49 1.45 -25.45 12.31
C LYS A 49 1.31 -24.90 13.73
N VAL A 50 0.82 -25.72 14.64
CA VAL A 50 0.77 -25.44 16.07
C VAL A 50 1.80 -26.29 16.79
N VAL A 51 2.62 -25.67 17.64
CA VAL A 51 3.61 -26.35 18.46
C VAL A 51 3.21 -26.22 19.93
N ILE A 52 2.91 -27.35 20.56
CA ILE A 52 2.59 -27.42 21.99
C ILE A 52 3.81 -28.05 22.67
N TYR A 53 4.33 -27.39 23.68
CA TYR A 53 5.49 -27.88 24.43
C TYR A 53 5.34 -27.60 25.92
N ASN A 54 5.95 -28.44 26.73
CA ASN A 54 6.03 -28.23 28.17
C ASN A 54 7.37 -27.54 28.50
N SER A 55 7.29 -26.44 29.24
CA SER A 55 8.48 -25.68 29.63
C SER A 55 8.27 -25.02 30.99
N PRO A 56 9.28 -25.05 31.87
CA PRO A 56 9.25 -24.29 33.12
C PRO A 56 9.31 -22.78 32.88
N LYS A 57 9.76 -22.35 31.71
CA LYS A 57 9.83 -20.94 31.31
C LYS A 57 8.60 -20.59 30.46
N ALA A 58 7.92 -19.52 30.83
CA ALA A 58 6.88 -18.96 29.99
C ALA A 58 7.47 -18.55 28.62
N GLY A 59 6.66 -18.65 27.56
CA GLY A 59 7.04 -18.15 26.23
C GLY A 59 7.25 -16.63 26.23
N PRO A 60 7.62 -16.04 25.08
CA PRO A 60 8.00 -14.63 24.98
C PRO A 60 6.86 -13.65 25.40
N LEU A 61 5.61 -14.09 25.36
CA LEU A 61 4.45 -13.29 25.79
C LEU A 61 4.11 -13.47 27.27
N GLY A 62 4.80 -14.38 27.98
CA GLY A 62 4.52 -14.72 29.36
C GLY A 62 3.23 -15.52 29.53
N LYS A 63 2.85 -15.77 30.80
CA LYS A 63 1.57 -16.41 31.14
C LYS A 63 0.45 -15.37 31.00
N PRO A 64 -0.62 -15.66 30.24
CA PRO A 64 -1.76 -14.75 30.17
C PRO A 64 -2.38 -14.56 31.54
N LYS A 65 -2.70 -13.32 31.86
CA LYS A 65 -3.43 -12.98 33.10
C LYS A 65 -4.89 -12.76 32.76
N ALA A 66 -5.80 -13.41 33.49
CA ALA A 66 -7.21 -13.10 33.38
C ALA A 66 -7.44 -11.62 33.74
N GLN A 67 -8.27 -10.96 33.00
CA GLN A 67 -8.64 -9.58 33.29
C GLN A 67 -9.59 -9.56 34.47
N LYS A 68 -9.43 -8.59 35.35
CA LYS A 68 -10.43 -8.34 36.40
C LYS A 68 -11.64 -7.71 35.70
N LEU A 69 -12.80 -8.29 35.88
CA LEU A 69 -14.06 -7.71 35.43
C LEU A 69 -14.60 -6.80 36.52
N SER A 70 -14.78 -5.52 36.22
CA SER A 70 -15.54 -4.60 37.08
C SER A 70 -17.00 -4.63 36.65
N GLY A 71 -17.85 -5.18 37.47
CA GLY A 71 -19.27 -5.35 37.19
C GLY A 71 -19.56 -6.58 36.30
N HIS A 72 -20.82 -6.93 36.19
CA HIS A 72 -21.30 -8.06 35.42
C HIS A 72 -22.06 -7.56 34.19
N MET A 73 -21.38 -7.49 33.04
CA MET A 73 -21.98 -6.99 31.81
C MET A 73 -22.18 -8.05 30.73
N GLY A 74 -21.84 -9.32 31.00
CA GLY A 74 -21.99 -10.42 30.04
C GLY A 74 -21.10 -10.34 28.81
N TRP A 75 -20.16 -9.39 28.73
CA TRP A 75 -19.25 -9.19 27.59
C TRP A 75 -17.82 -9.61 27.92
N ASP A 76 -17.14 -10.17 26.90
CA ASP A 76 -15.68 -10.25 26.97
C ASP A 76 -15.10 -8.84 26.81
N PRO A 77 -14.29 -8.35 27.76
CA PRO A 77 -13.71 -7.00 27.68
C PRO A 77 -12.85 -6.77 26.45
N THR A 78 -12.41 -7.83 25.80
CA THR A 78 -11.54 -7.76 24.61
C THR A 78 -12.33 -7.84 23.30
N ASP A 79 -13.64 -8.10 23.37
CA ASP A 79 -14.48 -8.19 22.19
C ASP A 79 -14.46 -6.85 21.42
N PRO A 80 -14.08 -6.86 20.12
CA PRO A 80 -14.03 -5.65 19.32
C PRO A 80 -15.40 -5.15 18.84
N ASP A 81 -16.50 -5.71 19.30
CA ASP A 81 -17.83 -5.20 18.96
C ASP A 81 -18.00 -3.74 19.41
N ILE A 82 -18.64 -2.93 18.56
CA ILE A 82 -18.81 -1.49 18.82
C ILE A 82 -19.79 -1.19 19.95
N HIS A 83 -20.61 -2.16 20.34
CA HIS A 83 -21.58 -2.08 21.44
C HIS A 83 -20.98 -2.57 22.77
N ASN A 84 -19.79 -3.18 22.73
CA ASN A 84 -19.12 -3.65 23.94
C ASN A 84 -18.92 -2.48 24.93
N PRO A 85 -19.48 -2.53 26.14
CA PRO A 85 -19.37 -1.47 27.13
C PRO A 85 -17.93 -1.27 27.64
N TYR A 86 -17.07 -2.28 27.53
CA TYR A 86 -15.64 -2.16 27.86
C TYR A 86 -14.80 -1.55 26.75
N LEU A 87 -15.38 -1.29 25.57
CA LEU A 87 -14.66 -0.79 24.43
C LEU A 87 -14.06 0.59 24.68
N ILE A 88 -12.74 0.65 24.74
CA ILE A 88 -12.03 1.93 24.82
C ILE A 88 -11.98 2.56 23.43
N LYS A 89 -12.93 3.46 23.18
CA LYS A 89 -13.09 4.15 21.88
C LYS A 89 -12.01 5.21 21.66
N VAL A 90 -11.77 5.51 20.40
CA VAL A 90 -10.90 6.61 19.99
C VAL A 90 -11.55 7.94 20.38
N LYS A 91 -10.77 8.84 20.99
CA LYS A 91 -11.18 10.20 21.35
C LYS A 91 -10.64 11.25 20.37
N SER A 92 -9.52 10.96 19.71
CA SER A 92 -8.98 11.85 18.65
C SER A 92 -8.00 11.13 17.76
N ILE A 93 -7.88 11.62 16.52
CA ILE A 93 -6.87 11.21 15.54
C ILE A 93 -6.16 12.42 14.96
N LYS A 94 -4.86 12.27 14.67
CA LYS A 94 -4.05 13.26 13.94
C LYS A 94 -3.54 12.65 12.64
N LEU A 95 -3.81 13.30 11.51
CA LEU A 95 -3.30 12.85 10.21
C LEU A 95 -1.86 13.32 10.00
N SER A 96 -1.12 12.61 9.15
CA SER A 96 0.22 13.01 8.71
C SER A 96 0.20 14.32 7.92
N THR A 97 -0.89 14.57 7.19
CA THR A 97 -1.12 15.82 6.46
C THR A 97 -2.62 16.11 6.32
N THR A 98 -2.97 17.39 6.30
CA THR A 98 -4.33 17.87 6.09
C THR A 98 -4.55 18.49 4.70
N LYS A 99 -3.45 18.70 3.94
CA LYS A 99 -3.47 19.22 2.57
C LYS A 99 -2.40 18.50 1.76
N LYS A 100 -2.68 18.13 0.52
CA LYS A 100 -1.70 17.54 -0.41
C LYS A 100 -2.02 17.92 -1.85
N THR A 101 -0.99 18.36 -2.57
CA THR A 101 -1.05 18.52 -4.04
C THR A 101 -0.50 17.27 -4.68
N LEU A 102 -1.17 16.81 -5.73
CA LEU A 102 -0.79 15.69 -6.58
C LEU A 102 -0.73 16.19 -8.02
N GLU A 103 0.09 15.57 -8.84
CA GLU A 103 0.28 15.93 -10.23
C GLU A 103 -0.03 14.76 -11.15
N ILE A 104 -0.76 15.02 -12.24
CA ILE A 104 -1.05 14.06 -13.31
C ILE A 104 -0.44 14.55 -14.62
N GLY A 105 -0.09 13.63 -15.54
CA GLY A 105 0.61 13.96 -16.78
C GLY A 105 2.14 13.93 -16.68
N GLY A 106 2.68 13.89 -15.44
CA GLY A 106 4.11 13.76 -15.15
C GLY A 106 4.50 12.37 -14.65
N LYS A 107 5.39 12.30 -13.67
CA LYS A 107 5.87 11.03 -13.09
C LYS A 107 4.75 10.32 -12.32
N LYS A 108 4.57 9.01 -12.50
CA LYS A 108 3.53 8.19 -11.84
C LYS A 108 3.53 8.29 -10.31
N LYS A 109 4.69 8.54 -9.68
CA LYS A 109 4.81 8.72 -8.22
C LYS A 109 4.10 9.98 -7.73
N ASP A 110 4.07 11.04 -8.52
CA ASP A 110 3.51 12.34 -8.13
C ASP A 110 1.97 12.35 -8.17
N ALA A 111 1.38 11.35 -8.87
CA ALA A 111 -0.06 11.11 -8.91
C ALA A 111 -0.59 10.27 -7.74
N LYS A 112 0.25 9.85 -6.78
CA LYS A 112 -0.13 8.99 -5.65
C LYS A 112 0.52 9.46 -4.36
N PHE A 113 -0.18 9.28 -3.23
CA PHE A 113 0.41 9.36 -1.90
C PHE A 113 -0.41 8.56 -0.89
N THR A 114 0.16 8.30 0.30
CA THR A 114 -0.55 7.58 1.36
C THR A 114 -0.85 8.51 2.52
N ILE A 115 -2.13 8.66 2.86
CA ILE A 115 -2.55 9.31 4.09
C ILE A 115 -2.30 8.34 5.25
N ARG A 116 -1.52 8.77 6.24
CA ARG A 116 -1.28 8.01 7.46
C ARG A 116 -1.90 8.71 8.66
N VAL A 117 -2.45 7.95 9.58
CA VAL A 117 -2.82 8.44 10.90
C VAL A 117 -1.56 8.45 11.76
N LYS A 118 -1.10 9.64 12.15
CA LYS A 118 0.14 9.84 12.92
C LYS A 118 -0.05 9.61 14.42
N LYS A 119 -1.24 9.91 14.95
CA LYS A 119 -1.55 9.76 16.36
C LYS A 119 -3.01 9.35 16.54
N ILE A 120 -3.24 8.42 17.45
CA ILE A 120 -4.57 7.98 17.90
C ILE A 120 -4.58 8.10 19.42
N LEU A 121 -5.60 8.72 19.98
CA LEU A 121 -5.76 8.84 21.42
C LEU A 121 -7.13 8.31 21.84
N PRO A 122 -7.22 7.63 23.00
CA PRO A 122 -6.09 7.17 23.83
C PRO A 122 -5.26 6.09 23.11
N LYS A 123 -3.97 5.95 23.46
CA LYS A 123 -3.11 4.91 22.85
C LYS A 123 -3.66 3.48 23.05
N LYS A 124 -4.41 3.27 24.14
CA LYS A 124 -5.09 2.02 24.51
C LYS A 124 -6.42 1.80 23.78
N ALA A 125 -6.83 2.68 22.86
CA ALA A 125 -8.03 2.45 22.06
C ALA A 125 -7.95 1.08 21.37
N MET A 126 -9.05 0.30 21.45
CA MET A 126 -9.06 -1.11 21.04
C MET A 126 -9.15 -1.23 19.52
N ILE A 127 -10.06 -0.50 18.89
CA ILE A 127 -10.24 -0.50 17.42
C ILE A 127 -9.56 0.72 16.81
N LYS A 128 -8.46 0.48 16.09
CA LYS A 128 -7.67 1.53 15.43
C LYS A 128 -7.84 1.55 13.91
N LYS A 129 -8.72 0.70 13.37
CA LYS A 129 -9.03 0.65 11.94
C LYS A 129 -9.72 1.93 11.51
N MET A 130 -9.38 2.41 10.31
CA MET A 130 -9.95 3.63 9.74
C MET A 130 -10.69 3.32 8.45
N LYS A 131 -11.77 4.06 8.23
CA LYS A 131 -12.50 4.10 6.95
C LYS A 131 -12.04 5.31 6.15
N TYR A 132 -11.68 5.10 4.89
CA TYR A 132 -11.25 6.16 3.98
C TYR A 132 -12.29 6.36 2.89
N THR A 133 -12.68 7.61 2.66
CA THR A 133 -13.70 7.96 1.65
C THR A 133 -13.28 9.21 0.89
N SER A 134 -13.47 9.20 -0.42
CA SER A 134 -13.27 10.39 -1.26
C SER A 134 -14.57 11.13 -1.48
N SER A 135 -14.54 12.46 -1.37
CA SER A 135 -15.69 13.32 -1.70
C SER A 135 -15.98 13.35 -3.20
N ASN A 136 -14.97 13.09 -4.03
CA ASN A 136 -15.12 13.07 -5.48
C ASN A 136 -14.16 12.04 -6.11
N LYS A 137 -14.68 10.87 -6.42
CA LYS A 137 -13.92 9.75 -7.02
C LYS A 137 -13.45 10.05 -8.45
N LYS A 138 -14.03 11.07 -9.14
CA LYS A 138 -13.58 11.51 -10.46
C LYS A 138 -12.25 12.30 -10.37
N ILE A 139 -12.03 13.02 -9.27
CA ILE A 139 -10.79 13.81 -9.03
C ILE A 139 -9.71 12.94 -8.39
N ALA A 140 -10.04 12.23 -7.31
CA ALA A 140 -9.11 11.35 -6.62
C ALA A 140 -9.83 10.18 -5.95
N THR A 141 -9.22 9.00 -5.95
CA THR A 141 -9.72 7.82 -5.23
C THR A 141 -8.82 7.51 -4.04
N VAL A 142 -9.37 6.81 -3.05
CA VAL A 142 -8.61 6.30 -1.90
C VAL A 142 -9.01 4.85 -1.64
N ASN A 143 -8.04 4.00 -1.25
CA ASN A 143 -8.30 2.63 -0.82
C ASN A 143 -8.28 2.50 0.70
N GLN A 144 -8.62 1.32 1.24
CA GLN A 144 -8.65 1.05 2.68
C GLN A 144 -7.26 1.10 3.36
N LYS A 145 -6.16 1.08 2.60
CA LYS A 145 -4.80 1.29 3.09
C LYS A 145 -4.40 2.78 3.13
N GLY A 146 -5.34 3.70 2.81
CA GLY A 146 -5.10 5.14 2.78
C GLY A 146 -4.31 5.63 1.55
N VAL A 147 -4.13 4.78 0.53
CA VAL A 147 -3.45 5.18 -0.71
C VAL A 147 -4.40 5.98 -1.57
N VAL A 148 -4.06 7.25 -1.78
CA VAL A 148 -4.77 8.18 -2.65
C VAL A 148 -4.14 8.16 -4.03
N LYS A 149 -4.98 8.08 -5.08
CA LYS A 149 -4.60 8.17 -6.48
C LYS A 149 -5.34 9.33 -7.14
N ALA A 150 -4.60 10.28 -7.73
CA ALA A 150 -5.15 11.34 -8.54
C ALA A 150 -5.69 10.78 -9.88
N LYS A 151 -6.81 11.35 -10.38
CA LYS A 151 -7.42 10.95 -11.65
C LYS A 151 -7.62 12.11 -12.61
N LYS A 152 -8.14 13.25 -12.13
CA LYS A 152 -8.45 14.41 -12.96
C LYS A 152 -8.07 15.69 -12.22
N LYS A 153 -7.65 16.74 -12.93
CA LYS A 153 -7.41 18.10 -12.41
C LYS A 153 -8.64 18.59 -11.60
N GLY A 154 -8.38 19.15 -10.43
CA GLY A 154 -9.43 19.68 -9.57
C GLY A 154 -9.10 19.55 -8.08
N THR A 155 -10.06 19.88 -7.23
CA THR A 155 -9.92 19.79 -5.78
C THR A 155 -10.95 18.83 -5.21
N GLY A 156 -10.54 17.99 -4.27
CA GLY A 156 -11.38 17.05 -3.54
C GLY A 156 -10.98 16.96 -2.07
N LYS A 157 -11.77 16.23 -1.30
CA LYS A 157 -11.50 15.94 0.12
C LYS A 157 -11.43 14.44 0.31
N ILE A 158 -10.47 13.98 1.09
CA ILE A 158 -10.43 12.61 1.60
C ILE A 158 -10.82 12.66 3.07
N PHE A 159 -11.85 11.90 3.41
CA PHE A 159 -12.30 11.71 4.77
C PHE A 159 -11.62 10.47 5.37
N VAL A 160 -11.15 10.61 6.59
CA VAL A 160 -10.61 9.54 7.42
C VAL A 160 -11.46 9.46 8.66
N GLU A 161 -12.15 8.34 8.86
CA GLU A 161 -13.15 8.14 9.92
C GLU A 161 -12.82 6.90 10.73
N THR A 162 -13.02 6.97 12.05
CA THR A 162 -12.89 5.82 12.94
C THR A 162 -13.99 4.80 12.69
N THR A 163 -13.70 3.51 12.97
CA THR A 163 -14.68 2.42 12.80
C THR A 163 -15.15 1.83 14.14
N ASP A 164 -14.76 2.44 15.24
CA ASP A 164 -15.07 2.00 16.63
C ASP A 164 -16.37 2.60 17.18
N GLY A 165 -17.20 3.17 16.34
CA GLY A 165 -18.44 3.84 16.74
C GLY A 165 -18.26 5.23 17.34
N SER A 166 -17.02 5.75 17.51
CA SER A 166 -16.77 7.12 18.01
C SER A 166 -17.10 8.20 16.99
N LYS A 167 -17.32 7.87 15.71
CA LYS A 167 -17.67 8.77 14.61
C LYS A 167 -16.69 9.94 14.40
N ILE A 168 -15.43 9.77 14.83
CA ILE A 168 -14.42 10.81 14.68
C ILE A 168 -13.95 10.85 13.24
N LYS A 169 -14.07 12.03 12.61
CA LYS A 169 -13.75 12.27 11.22
C LYS A 169 -12.70 13.38 11.06
N LYS A 170 -11.68 13.13 10.26
CA LYS A 170 -10.69 14.14 9.83
C LYS A 170 -10.65 14.21 8.31
N VAL A 171 -10.24 15.37 7.82
CA VAL A 171 -10.25 15.70 6.40
C VAL A 171 -8.86 16.02 5.91
N CYS A 172 -8.51 15.50 4.73
CA CYS A 172 -7.35 15.93 3.97
C CYS A 172 -7.82 16.52 2.63
N LYS A 173 -7.49 17.79 2.39
CA LYS A 173 -7.77 18.46 1.12
C LYS A 173 -6.75 18.02 0.08
N ILE A 174 -7.23 17.58 -1.07
CA ILE A 174 -6.41 17.15 -2.20
C ILE A 174 -6.60 18.14 -3.35
N THR A 175 -5.51 18.64 -3.87
CA THR A 175 -5.48 19.43 -5.10
C THR A 175 -4.74 18.63 -6.16
N VAL A 176 -5.38 18.38 -7.29
CA VAL A 176 -4.75 17.69 -8.43
C VAL A 176 -4.48 18.72 -9.52
N LYS A 177 -3.21 18.83 -9.90
CA LYS A 177 -2.74 19.69 -10.99
C LYS A 177 -2.43 18.82 -12.22
N GLN A 178 -2.67 19.37 -13.42
CA GLN A 178 -2.19 18.81 -14.67
C GLN A 178 -0.81 19.40 -14.96
N VAL A 179 0.19 18.56 -15.17
CA VAL A 179 1.50 18.99 -15.68
C VAL A 179 1.40 18.98 -17.20
N GLU A 180 1.56 20.15 -17.81
CA GLU A 180 1.68 20.24 -19.25
C GLU A 180 3.06 19.74 -19.65
N LYS A 181 3.11 18.83 -20.60
CA LYS A 181 4.38 18.45 -21.22
C LYS A 181 4.86 19.70 -21.97
N LYS A 182 6.02 20.25 -21.59
CA LYS A 182 6.69 21.22 -22.46
C LYS A 182 6.73 20.64 -23.88
N PRO A 183 6.31 21.40 -24.90
CA PRO A 183 6.49 20.94 -26.27
C PRO A 183 7.98 20.58 -26.44
N VAL A 184 8.24 19.39 -26.93
CA VAL A 184 9.58 19.06 -27.44
C VAL A 184 9.77 19.99 -28.59
N VAL A 185 10.65 20.97 -28.46
CA VAL A 185 11.12 21.76 -29.59
C VAL A 185 11.87 20.78 -30.47
N VAL A 186 11.18 20.27 -31.47
CA VAL A 186 11.85 19.54 -32.54
C VAL A 186 12.76 20.58 -33.20
N PRO A 187 14.08 20.39 -33.23
CA PRO A 187 14.95 21.32 -33.96
C PRO A 187 14.43 21.39 -35.39
N THR A 188 14.08 22.61 -35.82
CA THR A 188 13.74 22.88 -37.20
C THR A 188 14.91 22.37 -38.06
N PRO A 189 14.67 21.53 -39.07
CA PRO A 189 15.76 21.06 -39.91
C PRO A 189 16.48 22.30 -40.48
N THR A 190 17.76 22.40 -40.21
CA THR A 190 18.65 23.42 -40.85
C THR A 190 18.44 23.31 -42.34
N PRO A 191 18.14 24.42 -43.05
CA PRO A 191 17.99 24.37 -44.49
C PRO A 191 19.25 23.77 -45.10
N ALA A 192 19.07 22.75 -45.94
CA ALA A 192 20.15 22.11 -46.69
C ALA A 192 20.87 23.19 -47.50
N VAL A 193 22.15 23.37 -47.23
CA VAL A 193 23.00 24.21 -48.07
C VAL A 193 22.97 23.65 -49.50
N THR A 194 22.44 24.44 -50.43
CA THR A 194 22.45 24.15 -51.85
C THR A 194 23.92 23.99 -52.27
N PRO A 195 24.32 22.89 -52.93
CA PRO A 195 25.70 22.75 -53.37
C PRO A 195 26.01 23.82 -54.42
N THR A 196 27.05 24.60 -54.13
CA THR A 196 27.62 25.55 -55.12
C THR A 196 28.07 24.77 -56.35
N PRO A 197 27.70 25.20 -57.58
CA PRO A 197 28.12 24.49 -58.80
C PRO A 197 29.64 24.48 -58.92
N THR A 198 30.22 23.30 -59.09
CA THR A 198 31.64 23.07 -59.34
C THR A 198 31.96 23.64 -60.71
N PRO A 199 33.05 24.44 -60.88
CA PRO A 199 33.43 24.96 -62.18
C PRO A 199 33.81 23.83 -63.15
N THR A 200 33.18 23.81 -64.29
CA THR A 200 33.47 22.91 -65.42
C THR A 200 34.86 23.17 -65.93
N LEU A 201 35.74 22.18 -65.84
CA LEU A 201 37.05 22.24 -66.46
C LEU A 201 36.91 22.04 -67.96
N THR A 202 37.45 22.99 -68.75
CA THR A 202 37.58 22.98 -70.20
C THR A 202 38.49 21.84 -70.65
N PRO A 203 38.17 21.08 -71.70
CA PRO A 203 39.00 19.99 -72.16
C PRO A 203 40.25 20.51 -72.93
N THR A 204 41.43 20.01 -72.52
CA THR A 204 42.73 20.20 -73.25
C THR A 204 42.84 19.13 -74.31
N PRO A 205 43.36 19.50 -75.52
CA PRO A 205 43.33 18.60 -76.65
C PRO A 205 44.34 17.46 -76.55
N SER A 206 43.93 16.39 -77.19
CA SER A 206 44.55 15.11 -77.44
C SER A 206 45.95 15.20 -78.01
N GLN A 207 46.89 14.40 -77.53
CA GLN A 207 48.06 13.98 -78.32
C GLN A 207 48.05 12.49 -78.57
N THR A 208 48.36 12.20 -79.82
CA THR A 208 48.31 10.97 -80.59
C THR A 208 49.38 9.95 -80.12
N ALA A 209 49.01 8.74 -80.21
CA ALA A 209 49.61 7.40 -80.22
C ALA A 209 51.11 7.21 -80.49
N GLU A 210 51.62 6.14 -79.92
CA GLU A 210 52.33 5.08 -80.64
C GLU A 210 52.45 3.80 -79.83
N PRO A 211 52.61 2.64 -80.46
CA PRO A 211 52.18 1.37 -79.95
C PRO A 211 53.29 0.40 -79.46
N THR A 212 52.93 -0.53 -78.66
CA THR A 212 53.36 -1.93 -78.47
C THR A 212 54.85 -2.26 -78.14
N PRO A 213 55.25 -3.35 -77.43
CA PRO A 213 54.75 -4.71 -77.64
C PRO A 213 54.55 -5.57 -76.38
N THR A 214 53.69 -6.53 -76.53
CA THR A 214 53.54 -7.95 -76.09
C THR A 214 54.66 -8.58 -75.32
N SER A 215 54.30 -9.27 -74.22
CA SER A 215 54.81 -10.61 -73.90
C SER A 215 53.94 -11.28 -72.80
N THR A 216 53.45 -12.39 -73.20
CA THR A 216 52.84 -13.48 -72.43
C THR A 216 53.95 -14.41 -71.98
N PRO A 217 53.70 -15.50 -71.19
CA PRO A 217 52.99 -15.76 -70.01
C PRO A 217 53.88 -16.47 -68.94
N GLU A 218 53.37 -16.98 -67.84
CA GLU A 218 53.62 -18.30 -67.28
C GLU A 218 53.18 -18.27 -65.81
N SER A 219 52.18 -18.97 -65.49
CA SER A 219 52.12 -20.36 -65.01
C SER A 219 52.55 -20.65 -63.55
N ALA A 220 51.68 -21.25 -62.93
CA ALA A 220 51.79 -22.35 -61.98
C ALA A 220 51.93 -22.09 -60.47
N LEU A 221 50.94 -22.54 -59.77
CA LEU A 221 50.85 -23.72 -58.94
C LEU A 221 51.33 -23.63 -57.43
N ASN A 222 50.46 -24.08 -56.66
CA ASN A 222 50.63 -24.82 -55.38
C ASN A 222 51.09 -24.01 -54.12
N GLU A 223 50.47 -24.12 -53.00
CA GLU A 223 49.75 -25.20 -52.26
C GLU A 223 48.67 -24.57 -51.33
#